data_a75a96de429ea2aa2932a3e6584d3a20
#
_entry.id   a75a96de429ea2aa2932a3e6584d3a20
#
_cell.length_a   1.000
_cell.length_b   1.000
_cell.length_c   1.000
_cell.angle_alpha   90.00
_cell.angle_beta   90.00
_cell.angle_gamma   90.00
#
_symmetry.space_group_name_H-M   'P 1'
#
loop_
_entity.id
_entity.type
_entity.pdbx_description
1 polymer ?
#
loop_
_entity_poly.entity_id
_entity_poly.type
_entity_poly.pdbx_seq_one_letter_code
_entity_poly.pdbx_strand_id
1 'polypeptide(L)'
;MSIGGTPKRALMQGFTVLEVLVAIAILGTALAALLGLQQSSIRAALGVERAQQRIALDRGALALLRSINPVLEPEGRAELSLGAEMQWRSEPLGAARRITSAIGAEGRFSLQRFRVLVTITAPDLPARSWSVELLGWQPVQPFLPAG
;
A
#
# COMPACT_ATOMS: atom_id res chain seq x y z
N MET A 1 79.52 38.33 26.96
CA MET A 1 78.90 37.50 25.87
C MET A 1 77.43 37.45 26.13
N SER A 2 76.68 38.36 25.51
CA SER A 2 75.26 38.54 25.74
C SER A 2 74.46 38.02 24.54
N ILE A 3 73.65 37.03 24.81
CA ILE A 3 72.75 36.47 23.79
C ILE A 3 71.38 37.01 24.04
N GLY A 4 71.02 38.06 23.30
CA GLY A 4 69.63 38.58 23.29
C GLY A 4 68.68 37.68 22.55
N GLY A 5 67.84 36.99 23.26
CA GLY A 5 66.70 36.26 22.74
C GLY A 5 65.55 37.22 22.46
N THR A 6 65.23 37.49 21.20
CA THR A 6 64.07 38.23 20.77
C THR A 6 62.77 37.40 21.02
N PRO A 7 61.79 37.92 21.76
CA PRO A 7 60.53 37.21 21.92
C PRO A 7 59.78 37.27 20.57
N LYS A 8 59.46 36.10 20.01
CA LYS A 8 58.50 35.94 18.92
C LYS A 8 57.16 36.44 19.40
N ARG A 9 56.75 37.65 18.97
CA ARG A 9 55.36 38.10 19.08
C ARG A 9 54.48 37.13 18.29
N ALA A 10 53.75 36.31 18.98
CA ALA A 10 52.61 35.59 18.42
C ALA A 10 51.64 36.67 17.94
N LEU A 11 51.52 36.81 16.63
CA LEU A 11 50.50 37.61 15.96
C LEU A 11 49.14 36.96 16.35
N MET A 12 48.50 37.57 17.34
CA MET A 12 47.07 37.36 17.56
C MET A 12 46.33 37.98 16.38
N GLN A 13 46.14 37.19 15.32
CA GLN A 13 45.24 37.55 14.21
C GLN A 13 43.85 37.52 14.76
N GLY A 14 43.32 38.72 15.02
CA GLY A 14 41.87 38.85 15.34
C GLY A 14 41.04 38.47 14.11
N PHE A 15 40.00 37.71 14.31
CA PHE A 15 39.02 37.39 13.27
C PHE A 15 38.51 38.68 12.61
N THR A 16 38.56 38.72 11.30
CA THR A 16 38.00 39.84 10.57
C THR A 16 36.47 39.77 10.56
N VAL A 17 35.78 40.89 10.55
CA VAL A 17 34.32 40.96 10.49
C VAL A 17 33.78 40.15 9.29
N LEU A 18 34.52 40.19 8.18
CA LEU A 18 34.18 39.43 6.97
C LEU A 18 34.22 37.92 7.21
N GLU A 19 35.20 37.41 7.93
CA GLU A 19 35.36 35.99 8.24
C GLU A 19 34.21 35.47 9.11
N VAL A 20 33.77 36.28 10.09
CA VAL A 20 32.61 35.97 10.92
C VAL A 20 31.32 35.95 10.10
N LEU A 21 31.13 36.90 9.18
CA LEU A 21 29.96 36.92 8.30
C LEU A 21 29.90 35.71 7.36
N VAL A 22 31.05 35.33 6.79
CA VAL A 22 31.14 34.10 5.95
C VAL A 22 30.86 32.87 6.76
N ALA A 23 31.40 32.75 7.97
CA ALA A 23 31.16 31.61 8.86
C ALA A 23 29.68 31.47 9.21
N ILE A 24 29.00 32.59 9.53
CA ILE A 24 27.54 32.59 9.82
C ILE A 24 26.74 32.20 8.56
N ALA A 25 27.12 32.68 7.39
CA ALA A 25 26.44 32.32 6.14
C ALA A 25 26.56 30.82 5.85
N ILE A 26 27.76 30.25 6.03
CA ILE A 26 27.98 28.80 5.83
C ILE A 26 27.19 28.00 6.87
N LEU A 27 27.22 28.41 8.13
CA LEU A 27 26.48 27.73 9.21
C LEU A 27 24.97 27.79 8.96
N GLY A 28 24.45 28.97 8.52
CA GLY A 28 23.04 29.16 8.19
C GLY A 28 22.59 28.25 7.03
N THR A 29 23.39 28.15 5.98
CA THR A 29 23.09 27.25 4.84
C THR A 29 23.15 25.78 5.23
N ALA A 30 24.13 25.38 6.04
CA ALA A 30 24.23 24.02 6.56
C ALA A 30 23.03 23.64 7.44
N LEU A 31 22.61 24.56 8.31
CA LEU A 31 21.45 24.36 9.17
C LEU A 31 20.14 24.24 8.36
N ALA A 32 19.97 25.11 7.36
CA ALA A 32 18.82 25.06 6.46
C ALA A 32 18.76 23.71 5.69
N ALA A 33 19.91 23.21 5.21
CA ALA A 33 20.00 21.92 4.56
C ALA A 33 19.62 20.75 5.50
N LEU A 34 20.08 20.78 6.74
CA LEU A 34 19.74 19.76 7.76
C LEU A 34 18.22 19.76 8.07
N LEU A 35 17.63 20.93 8.23
CA LEU A 35 16.19 21.05 8.43
C LEU A 35 15.38 20.52 7.24
N GLY A 36 15.84 20.79 6.03
CA GLY A 36 15.25 20.24 4.81
C GLY A 36 15.30 18.72 4.76
N LEU A 37 16.42 18.11 5.13
CA LEU A 37 16.56 16.66 5.23
C LEU A 37 15.63 16.04 6.29
N GLN A 38 15.50 16.66 7.44
CA GLN A 38 14.57 16.19 8.48
C GLN A 38 13.12 16.19 8.00
N GLN A 39 12.68 17.27 7.33
CA GLN A 39 11.32 17.34 6.78
C GLN A 39 11.07 16.27 5.71
N SER A 40 12.05 16.01 4.84
CA SER A 40 11.91 14.96 3.83
C SER A 40 11.83 13.57 4.45
N SER A 41 12.60 13.31 5.49
CA SER A 41 12.57 12.02 6.22
C SER A 41 11.22 11.76 6.89
N ILE A 42 10.62 12.78 7.51
CA ILE A 42 9.29 12.67 8.14
C ILE A 42 8.22 12.38 7.07
N ARG A 43 8.25 13.09 5.93
CA ARG A 43 7.31 12.84 4.83
C ARG A 43 7.45 11.44 4.25
N ALA A 44 8.69 10.97 4.11
CA ALA A 44 8.96 9.60 3.65
C ALA A 44 8.42 8.55 4.63
N ALA A 45 8.64 8.72 5.94
CA ALA A 45 8.12 7.83 6.98
C ALA A 45 6.59 7.74 6.95
N LEU A 46 5.88 8.87 6.87
CA LEU A 46 4.42 8.90 6.74
C LEU A 46 3.93 8.24 5.44
N GLY A 47 4.70 8.37 4.36
CA GLY A 47 4.41 7.69 3.09
C GLY A 47 4.48 6.18 3.21
N VAL A 48 5.52 5.67 3.88
CA VAL A 48 5.70 4.23 4.15
C VAL A 48 4.57 3.68 5.01
N GLU A 49 4.20 4.37 6.08
CA GLU A 49 3.12 3.96 6.97
C GLU A 49 1.79 3.83 6.21
N ARG A 50 1.42 4.84 5.42
CA ARG A 50 0.21 4.79 4.58
C ARG A 50 0.25 3.65 3.55
N ALA A 51 1.42 3.37 2.98
CA ALA A 51 1.59 2.25 2.06
C ALA A 51 1.39 0.90 2.77
N GLN A 52 1.93 0.74 3.98
CA GLN A 52 1.73 -0.47 4.78
C GLN A 52 0.26 -0.69 5.17
N GLN A 53 -0.44 0.37 5.56
CA GLN A 53 -1.87 0.31 5.85
C GLN A 53 -2.68 -0.14 4.63
N ARG A 54 -2.38 0.41 3.44
CA ARG A 54 -3.02 -0.01 2.18
C ARG A 54 -2.78 -1.49 1.88
N ILE A 55 -1.54 -1.95 2.02
CA ILE A 55 -1.20 -3.36 1.79
C ILE A 55 -1.95 -4.28 2.76
N ALA A 56 -2.07 -3.88 4.03
CA ALA A 56 -2.80 -4.64 5.03
C ALA A 56 -4.29 -4.75 4.67
N LEU A 57 -4.91 -3.65 4.24
CA LEU A 57 -6.31 -3.63 3.80
C LEU A 57 -6.52 -4.48 2.54
N ASP A 58 -5.64 -4.36 1.54
CA ASP A 58 -5.72 -5.15 0.32
C ASP A 58 -5.58 -6.66 0.61
N ARG A 59 -4.67 -7.05 1.51
CA ARG A 59 -4.53 -8.45 1.94
C ARG A 59 -5.78 -8.95 2.67
N GLY A 60 -6.35 -8.15 3.57
CA GLY A 60 -7.60 -8.48 4.25
C GLY A 60 -8.75 -8.66 3.27
N ALA A 61 -8.90 -7.75 2.33
CA ALA A 61 -9.91 -7.83 1.27
C ALA A 61 -9.74 -9.09 0.40
N LEU A 62 -8.51 -9.40 -0.03
CA LEU A 62 -8.25 -10.61 -0.81
C LEU A 62 -8.50 -11.90 -0.01
N ALA A 63 -8.17 -11.91 1.28
CA ALA A 63 -8.47 -13.05 2.14
C ALA A 63 -9.97 -13.31 2.24
N LEU A 64 -10.76 -12.24 2.42
CA LEU A 64 -12.21 -12.32 2.46
C LEU A 64 -12.80 -12.78 1.12
N LEU A 65 -12.35 -12.21 0.01
CA LEU A 65 -12.82 -12.57 -1.34
C LEU A 65 -12.58 -14.04 -1.68
N ARG A 66 -11.52 -14.66 -1.15
CA ARG A 66 -11.27 -16.10 -1.35
C ARG A 66 -12.28 -17.00 -0.65
N SER A 67 -12.98 -16.50 0.35
CA SER A 67 -14.04 -17.25 1.05
C SER A 67 -15.43 -17.04 0.44
N ILE A 68 -15.59 -16.06 -0.45
CA ILE A 68 -16.85 -15.73 -1.09
C ILE A 68 -17.03 -16.56 -2.36
N ASN A 69 -18.24 -17.07 -2.54
CA ASN A 69 -18.65 -17.65 -3.82
C ASN A 69 -19.46 -16.60 -4.61
N PRO A 70 -18.93 -16.03 -5.70
CA PRO A 70 -19.58 -14.96 -6.44
C PRO A 70 -20.90 -15.36 -7.11
N VAL A 71 -21.23 -16.66 -7.19
CA VAL A 71 -22.56 -17.12 -7.62
C VAL A 71 -23.59 -16.95 -6.52
N LEU A 72 -23.20 -17.22 -5.27
CA LEU A 72 -24.12 -17.18 -4.12
C LEU A 72 -24.19 -15.78 -3.53
N GLU A 73 -23.09 -15.07 -3.56
CA GLU A 73 -22.93 -13.71 -3.00
C GLU A 73 -22.39 -12.76 -4.08
N PRO A 74 -23.20 -12.40 -5.08
CA PRO A 74 -22.78 -11.58 -6.21
C PRO A 74 -22.39 -10.16 -5.80
N GLU A 75 -22.92 -9.65 -4.72
CA GLU A 75 -22.59 -8.35 -4.14
C GLU A 75 -22.67 -8.39 -2.63
N GLY A 76 -21.91 -7.53 -1.97
CA GLY A 76 -21.95 -7.42 -0.52
C GLY A 76 -21.02 -6.33 0.01
N ARG A 77 -20.99 -6.27 1.33
CA ARG A 77 -20.08 -5.39 2.07
C ARG A 77 -19.57 -6.11 3.31
N ALA A 78 -18.36 -5.75 3.71
CA ALA A 78 -17.76 -6.26 4.92
C ALA A 78 -16.85 -5.21 5.55
N GLU A 79 -16.74 -5.28 6.86
CA GLU A 79 -15.79 -4.45 7.61
C GLU A 79 -14.40 -5.10 7.57
N LEU A 80 -13.40 -4.29 7.28
CA LEU A 80 -11.99 -4.67 7.34
C LEU A 80 -11.34 -4.10 8.60
N SER A 81 -10.07 -4.38 8.81
CA SER A 81 -9.28 -3.75 9.87
C SER A 81 -9.24 -2.22 9.71
N LEU A 82 -8.87 -1.51 10.77
CA LEU A 82 -8.72 -0.05 10.81
C LEU A 82 -10.02 0.73 10.50
N GLY A 83 -11.18 0.15 10.74
CA GLY A 83 -12.48 0.80 10.46
C GLY A 83 -12.74 1.02 8.98
N ALA A 84 -12.07 0.28 8.11
CA ALA A 84 -12.31 0.33 6.68
C ALA A 84 -13.49 -0.56 6.29
N GLU A 85 -14.25 -0.15 5.28
CA GLU A 85 -15.33 -0.92 4.69
C GLU A 85 -14.94 -1.36 3.28
N MET A 86 -15.19 -2.63 2.97
CA MET A 86 -15.07 -3.20 1.64
C MET A 86 -16.46 -3.46 1.07
N GLN A 87 -16.66 -3.05 -0.18
CA GLN A 87 -17.83 -3.39 -0.97
C GLN A 87 -17.38 -4.15 -2.21
N TRP A 88 -18.15 -5.15 -2.60
CA TRP A 88 -17.86 -5.89 -3.84
C TRP A 88 -19.11 -6.09 -4.67
N ARG A 89 -18.89 -6.19 -5.99
CA ARG A 89 -19.89 -6.57 -6.98
C ARG A 89 -19.27 -7.50 -8.00
N SER A 90 -19.92 -8.60 -8.27
CA SER A 90 -19.47 -9.64 -9.19
C SER A 90 -20.24 -9.57 -10.50
N GLU A 91 -19.53 -9.56 -11.60
CA GLU A 91 -20.05 -9.58 -12.95
C GLU A 91 -19.63 -10.88 -13.64
N PRO A 92 -20.55 -11.67 -14.24
CA PRO A 92 -20.19 -12.91 -14.90
C PRO A 92 -19.34 -12.66 -16.15
N LEU A 93 -18.28 -13.44 -16.31
CA LEU A 93 -17.41 -13.45 -17.47
C LEU A 93 -17.64 -14.75 -18.28
N GLY A 94 -18.51 -14.67 -19.26
CA GLY A 94 -18.84 -15.82 -20.11
C GLY A 94 -19.85 -16.80 -19.49
N ALA A 95 -20.07 -17.90 -20.20
CA ALA A 95 -21.08 -18.90 -19.81
C ALA A 95 -20.55 -19.83 -18.71
N ALA A 96 -21.45 -20.31 -17.87
CA ALA A 96 -21.16 -21.38 -16.93
C ALA A 96 -20.83 -22.67 -17.67
N ARG A 97 -19.84 -23.41 -17.18
CA ARG A 97 -19.40 -24.69 -17.76
C ARG A 97 -19.48 -25.78 -16.70
N ARG A 98 -20.02 -26.95 -17.06
CA ARG A 98 -19.95 -28.14 -16.21
C ARG A 98 -18.52 -28.62 -16.12
N ILE A 99 -18.15 -29.07 -14.93
CA ILE A 99 -16.90 -29.80 -14.74
C ILE A 99 -17.09 -31.19 -15.34
N THR A 100 -16.16 -31.61 -16.19
CA THR A 100 -16.10 -32.97 -16.68
C THR A 100 -14.91 -33.67 -16.05
N SER A 101 -15.09 -34.87 -15.53
CA SER A 101 -13.98 -35.64 -14.95
C SER A 101 -13.03 -36.11 -16.08
N ALA A 102 -11.80 -36.51 -15.74
CA ALA A 102 -10.82 -37.03 -16.68
C ALA A 102 -11.30 -38.23 -17.48
N ILE A 103 -12.31 -38.96 -16.98
CA ILE A 103 -12.94 -40.11 -17.64
C ILE A 103 -14.21 -39.73 -18.44
N GLY A 104 -14.47 -38.43 -18.66
CA GLY A 104 -15.61 -37.96 -19.45
C GLY A 104 -16.96 -37.93 -18.70
N ALA A 105 -17.00 -38.29 -17.43
CA ALA A 105 -18.24 -38.23 -16.64
C ALA A 105 -18.59 -36.77 -16.28
N GLU A 106 -19.86 -36.41 -16.41
CA GLU A 106 -20.34 -35.06 -16.01
C GLU A 106 -20.23 -34.86 -14.49
N GLY A 107 -19.60 -33.77 -14.10
CA GLY A 107 -19.47 -33.41 -12.70
C GLY A 107 -20.74 -32.83 -12.11
N ARG A 108 -20.81 -32.82 -10.79
CA ARG A 108 -21.97 -32.32 -10.02
C ARG A 108 -21.99 -30.80 -9.88
N PHE A 109 -20.98 -30.10 -10.39
CA PHE A 109 -20.84 -28.66 -10.25
C PHE A 109 -20.66 -28.00 -11.61
N SER A 110 -21.22 -26.81 -11.76
CA SER A 110 -20.90 -25.88 -12.84
C SER A 110 -20.00 -24.77 -12.30
N LEU A 111 -19.02 -24.38 -13.10
CA LEU A 111 -18.10 -23.27 -12.82
C LEU A 111 -18.38 -22.11 -13.77
N GLN A 112 -18.28 -20.91 -13.24
CA GLN A 112 -18.34 -19.69 -14.03
C GLN A 112 -17.28 -18.69 -13.52
N ARG A 113 -16.64 -18.00 -14.44
CA ARG A 113 -15.72 -16.91 -14.08
C ARG A 113 -16.52 -15.63 -13.83
N PHE A 114 -16.07 -14.89 -12.84
CA PHE A 114 -16.63 -13.60 -12.47
C PHE A 114 -15.51 -12.57 -12.38
N ARG A 115 -15.78 -11.37 -12.83
CA ARG A 115 -15.00 -10.18 -12.48
C ARG A 115 -15.64 -9.58 -11.23
N VAL A 116 -14.89 -9.53 -10.16
CA VAL A 116 -15.33 -8.93 -8.91
C VAL A 116 -14.70 -7.55 -8.78
N LEU A 117 -15.53 -6.53 -8.81
CA LEU A 117 -15.15 -5.14 -8.57
C LEU A 117 -15.17 -4.92 -7.06
N VAL A 118 -14.08 -4.45 -6.52
CA VAL A 118 -13.90 -4.21 -5.09
C VAL A 118 -13.63 -2.74 -4.86
N THR A 119 -14.35 -2.15 -3.91
CA THR A 119 -14.12 -0.78 -3.45
C THR A 119 -13.82 -0.81 -1.95
N ILE A 120 -12.72 -0.22 -1.55
CA ILE A 120 -12.30 -0.09 -0.15
C ILE A 120 -12.35 1.38 0.22
N THR A 121 -13.07 1.69 1.29
CA THR A 121 -13.18 3.03 1.88
C THR A 121 -12.66 2.97 3.31
N ALA A 122 -11.72 3.83 3.64
CA ALA A 122 -11.16 3.96 4.99
C ALA A 122 -11.17 5.42 5.43
N PRO A 123 -11.27 5.73 6.75
CA PRO A 123 -11.39 7.10 7.24
C PRO A 123 -10.24 8.01 6.83
N ASP A 124 -8.99 7.50 6.87
CA ASP A 124 -7.77 8.29 6.67
C ASP A 124 -7.06 8.04 5.34
N LEU A 125 -7.69 7.27 4.45
CA LEU A 125 -7.13 6.93 3.14
C LEU A 125 -8.14 7.22 2.03
N PRO A 126 -7.68 7.67 0.85
CA PRO A 126 -8.57 7.84 -0.28
C PRO A 126 -9.19 6.49 -0.68
N ALA A 127 -10.48 6.52 -1.03
CA ALA A 127 -11.18 5.35 -1.53
C ALA A 127 -10.47 4.76 -2.74
N ARG A 128 -10.40 3.43 -2.80
CA ARG A 128 -9.74 2.68 -3.87
C ARG A 128 -10.66 1.63 -4.44
N SER A 129 -10.59 1.46 -5.75
CA SER A 129 -11.28 0.39 -6.46
C SER A 129 -10.29 -0.40 -7.32
N TRP A 130 -10.47 -1.71 -7.34
CA TRP A 130 -9.73 -2.63 -8.17
C TRP A 130 -10.61 -3.83 -8.53
N SER A 131 -10.17 -4.67 -9.44
CA SER A 131 -10.93 -5.87 -9.82
C SER A 131 -10.06 -7.11 -9.75
N VAL A 132 -10.71 -8.25 -9.48
CA VAL A 132 -10.09 -9.58 -9.49
C VAL A 132 -11.03 -10.55 -10.19
N GLU A 133 -10.46 -11.57 -10.83
CA GLU A 133 -11.26 -12.67 -11.39
C GLU A 133 -11.35 -13.80 -10.36
N LEU A 134 -12.58 -14.23 -10.09
CA LEU A 134 -12.87 -15.36 -9.21
C LEU A 134 -13.67 -16.41 -9.96
N LEU A 135 -13.51 -17.67 -9.54
CA LEU A 135 -14.34 -18.77 -9.97
C LEU A 135 -15.50 -18.94 -8.97
N GLY A 136 -16.70 -18.79 -9.49
CA GLY A 136 -17.91 -19.17 -8.78
C GLY A 136 -18.34 -20.58 -9.17
N TRP A 137 -18.97 -21.25 -8.23
CA TRP A 137 -19.46 -22.60 -8.43
C TRP A 137 -20.86 -22.77 -7.87
N GLN A 138 -21.63 -23.63 -8.52
CA GLN A 138 -22.95 -24.05 -8.02
C GLN A 138 -23.17 -25.52 -8.33
N PRO A 139 -23.87 -26.25 -7.44
CA PRO A 139 -24.26 -27.62 -7.72
C PRO A 139 -25.24 -27.63 -8.90
N VAL A 140 -25.04 -28.53 -9.82
CA VAL A 140 -26.00 -28.80 -10.86
C VAL A 140 -27.06 -29.72 -10.25
N GLN A 141 -28.31 -29.25 -10.12
CA GLN A 141 -29.39 -30.09 -9.64
C GLN A 141 -29.54 -31.28 -10.62
N PRO A 142 -29.57 -32.53 -10.11
CA PRO A 142 -29.90 -33.65 -10.95
C PRO A 142 -31.31 -33.43 -11.50
N PHE A 143 -31.47 -33.57 -12.79
CA PHE A 143 -32.80 -33.61 -13.40
C PHE A 143 -33.52 -34.81 -12.78
N LEU A 144 -34.45 -34.56 -11.86
CA LEU A 144 -35.40 -35.57 -11.43
C LEU A 144 -36.42 -35.71 -12.57
N PRO A 145 -36.48 -36.84 -13.28
CA PRO A 145 -37.56 -37.06 -14.22
C PRO A 145 -38.87 -37.00 -13.44
N ALA A 146 -39.78 -36.18 -13.92
CA ALA A 146 -41.16 -36.16 -13.39
C ALA A 146 -41.72 -37.56 -13.53
N GLY A 147 -42.08 -38.14 -12.34
CA GLY A 147 -42.75 -39.42 -12.28
C GLY A 147 -44.22 -39.34 -12.71
#